data_ae481717e33eefa4a1c3644f9e462185
#
_entry.id   ae481717e33eefa4a1c3644f9e462185
#
_cell.length_a   1.000
_cell.length_b   1.000
_cell.length_c   1.000
_cell.angle_alpha   90.00
_cell.angle_beta   90.00
_cell.angle_gamma   90.00
#
_symmetry.space_group_name_H-M   'P 1'
#
loop_
_entity.id
_entity.type
_entity.pdbx_description
1 polymer ?
#
loop_
_entity_poly.entity_id
_entity_poly.type
_entity_poly.pdbx_seq_one_letter_code
_entity_poly.pdbx_strand_id
1 'polypeptide(L)'
;MKNGFTLIELMIVVAIIGVLTATVIPQYQSHLKKSELTASLATANALKINLETYLTYSGYFPSLSTQESLTQKLGANQTPLGNITTKQNPAHPLAGQIVMILSGTQFRNYANENALALERDEKGSWHCVTNLPERERDAFPEGCTRGQIF
;
A
#
# COMPACT_ATOMS: atom_id res chain seq x y z
N MET A 1 -55.19 -11.18 -15.02
CA MET A 1 -54.41 -12.43 -15.18
C MET A 1 -53.08 -12.24 -14.49
N LYS A 2 -52.76 -13.03 -13.48
CA LYS A 2 -51.44 -12.97 -12.81
C LYS A 2 -50.51 -13.96 -13.49
N ASN A 3 -49.52 -13.47 -14.23
CA ASN A 3 -48.51 -14.33 -14.83
C ASN A 3 -47.54 -14.77 -13.73
N GLY A 4 -47.47 -16.06 -13.44
CA GLY A 4 -46.53 -16.66 -12.52
C GLY A 4 -45.16 -16.82 -13.21
N PHE A 5 -44.10 -16.59 -12.46
CA PHE A 5 -42.71 -16.84 -12.91
C PHE A 5 -42.48 -18.34 -13.07
N THR A 6 -41.92 -18.79 -14.17
CA THR A 6 -41.60 -20.19 -14.38
C THR A 6 -40.29 -20.56 -13.72
N LEU A 7 -40.15 -21.82 -13.27
CA LEU A 7 -38.91 -22.30 -12.63
C LEU A 7 -37.72 -22.23 -13.60
N ILE A 8 -37.97 -22.46 -14.89
CA ILE A 8 -36.93 -22.41 -15.93
C ILE A 8 -36.41 -20.99 -16.16
N GLU A 9 -37.26 -19.95 -16.09
CA GLU A 9 -36.84 -18.55 -16.19
C GLU A 9 -35.91 -18.19 -15.04
N LEU A 10 -36.22 -18.66 -13.82
CA LEU A 10 -35.34 -18.43 -12.67
C LEU A 10 -33.97 -19.14 -12.84
N MET A 11 -34.01 -20.41 -13.33
CA MET A 11 -32.77 -21.18 -13.54
C MET A 11 -31.84 -20.54 -14.57
N ILE A 12 -32.37 -20.01 -15.66
CA ILE A 12 -31.58 -19.33 -16.69
C ILE A 12 -30.94 -18.06 -16.11
N VAL A 13 -31.67 -17.28 -15.34
CA VAL A 13 -31.15 -16.04 -14.71
C VAL A 13 -30.00 -16.33 -13.76
N VAL A 14 -30.13 -17.30 -12.86
CA VAL A 14 -29.06 -17.64 -11.93
C VAL A 14 -27.84 -18.23 -12.64
N ALA A 15 -28.06 -18.99 -13.73
CA ALA A 15 -26.95 -19.50 -14.54
C ALA A 15 -26.13 -18.37 -15.19
N ILE A 16 -26.83 -17.38 -15.78
CA ILE A 16 -26.12 -16.21 -16.38
C ILE A 16 -25.39 -15.40 -15.33
N ILE A 17 -26.01 -15.10 -14.18
CA ILE A 17 -25.36 -14.39 -13.08
C ILE A 17 -24.12 -15.17 -12.59
N GLY A 18 -24.23 -16.50 -12.48
CA GLY A 18 -23.12 -17.35 -12.06
C GLY A 18 -21.91 -17.25 -12.98
N VAL A 19 -22.12 -17.27 -14.30
CA VAL A 19 -21.03 -17.11 -15.28
C VAL A 19 -20.42 -15.70 -15.24
N LEU A 20 -21.26 -14.68 -15.16
CA LEU A 20 -20.77 -13.28 -15.09
C LEU A 20 -19.96 -13.02 -13.82
N THR A 21 -20.42 -13.47 -12.67
CA THR A 21 -19.70 -13.30 -11.39
C THR A 21 -18.38 -14.04 -11.38
N ALA A 22 -18.27 -15.20 -11.99
CA ALA A 22 -17.03 -15.97 -12.05
C ALA A 22 -15.89 -15.20 -12.76
N THR A 23 -16.19 -14.34 -13.72
CA THR A 23 -15.21 -13.54 -14.46
C THR A 23 -14.92 -12.19 -13.82
N VAL A 24 -15.92 -11.56 -13.19
CA VAL A 24 -15.81 -10.20 -12.64
C VAL A 24 -15.08 -10.17 -11.29
N ILE A 25 -15.31 -11.17 -10.43
CA ILE A 25 -14.73 -11.18 -9.07
C ILE A 25 -13.20 -11.11 -9.08
N PRO A 26 -12.43 -11.91 -9.85
CA PRO A 26 -10.98 -11.83 -9.82
C PRO A 26 -10.43 -10.49 -10.31
N GLN A 27 -11.07 -9.88 -11.31
CA GLN A 27 -10.69 -8.55 -11.79
C GLN A 27 -10.92 -7.46 -10.72
N TYR A 28 -12.05 -7.54 -10.04
CA TYR A 28 -12.37 -6.61 -8.95
C TYR A 28 -11.35 -6.67 -7.81
N GLN A 29 -10.91 -7.88 -7.42
CA GLN A 29 -9.88 -8.06 -6.39
C GLN A 29 -8.53 -7.46 -6.80
N SER A 30 -8.14 -7.59 -8.07
CA SER A 30 -6.92 -6.97 -8.58
C SER A 30 -6.98 -5.44 -8.52
N HIS A 31 -8.10 -4.85 -8.90
CA HIS A 31 -8.33 -3.41 -8.78
C HIS A 31 -8.29 -2.91 -7.33
N LEU A 32 -8.88 -3.67 -6.40
CA LEU A 32 -8.82 -3.33 -4.97
C LEU A 32 -7.38 -3.33 -4.44
N LYS A 33 -6.58 -4.33 -4.78
CA LYS A 33 -5.15 -4.39 -4.42
C LYS A 33 -4.38 -3.18 -4.92
N LYS A 34 -4.54 -2.84 -6.19
CA LYS A 34 -3.89 -1.68 -6.80
C LYS A 34 -4.31 -0.37 -6.13
N SER A 35 -5.60 -0.21 -5.84
CA SER A 35 -6.14 0.95 -5.14
C SER A 35 -5.56 1.09 -3.73
N GLU A 36 -5.48 0.00 -2.98
CA GLU A 36 -4.93 -0.02 -1.62
C GLU A 36 -3.44 0.35 -1.60
N LEU A 37 -2.65 -0.20 -2.53
CA LEU A 37 -1.23 0.15 -2.68
C LEU A 37 -1.03 1.62 -3.10
N THR A 38 -1.85 2.11 -4.02
CA THR A 38 -1.78 3.51 -4.47
C THR A 38 -2.14 4.48 -3.34
N ALA A 39 -3.16 4.15 -2.54
CA ALA A 39 -3.53 4.94 -1.37
C ALA A 39 -2.43 4.92 -0.29
N SER A 40 -1.78 3.77 -0.09
CA SER A 40 -0.64 3.62 0.82
C SER A 40 0.55 4.46 0.35
N LEU A 41 0.86 4.45 -0.95
CA LEU A 41 1.89 5.29 -1.54
C LEU A 41 1.58 6.78 -1.39
N ALA A 42 0.33 7.18 -1.61
CA ALA A 42 -0.11 8.56 -1.43
C ALA A 42 0.06 9.03 0.02
N THR A 43 -0.28 8.17 0.99
CA THR A 43 -0.08 8.43 2.42
C THR A 43 1.40 8.61 2.75
N ALA A 44 2.27 7.75 2.25
CA ALA A 44 3.71 7.86 2.45
C ALA A 44 4.28 9.14 1.78
N ASN A 45 3.79 9.49 0.58
CA ASN A 45 4.19 10.71 -0.12
C ASN A 45 3.80 11.99 0.64
N ALA A 46 2.68 12.01 1.33
CA ALA A 46 2.27 13.15 2.14
C ALA A 46 3.26 13.48 3.27
N LEU A 47 4.02 12.48 3.75
CA LEU A 47 5.00 12.66 4.81
C LEU A 47 6.36 13.19 4.32
N LYS A 48 6.62 13.16 3.02
CA LYS A 48 7.92 13.58 2.45
C LYS A 48 8.27 15.01 2.82
N ILE A 49 7.32 15.94 2.71
CA ILE A 49 7.57 17.36 3.00
C ILE A 49 7.98 17.56 4.46
N ASN A 50 7.24 16.93 5.38
CA ASN A 50 7.53 17.05 6.80
C ASN A 50 8.87 16.39 7.15
N LEU A 51 9.19 15.29 6.49
CA LEU A 51 10.45 14.58 6.67
C LEU A 51 11.63 15.38 6.11
N GLU A 52 11.52 15.99 4.91
CA GLU A 52 12.57 16.89 4.39
C GLU A 52 12.77 18.10 5.30
N THR A 53 11.68 18.65 5.84
CA THR A 53 11.77 19.71 6.84
C THR A 53 12.53 19.24 8.09
N TYR A 54 12.18 18.04 8.61
CA TYR A 54 12.88 17.44 9.74
C TYR A 54 14.38 17.26 9.46
N LEU A 55 14.73 16.73 8.28
CA LEU A 55 16.12 16.56 7.85
C LEU A 55 16.92 17.86 7.84
N THR A 56 16.28 18.95 7.43
CA THR A 56 16.93 20.28 7.38
C THR A 56 17.35 20.77 8.78
N TYR A 57 16.55 20.46 9.81
CA TYR A 57 16.88 20.86 11.19
C TYR A 57 17.75 19.86 11.93
N SER A 58 17.53 18.57 11.72
CA SER A 58 18.19 17.52 12.49
C SER A 58 19.52 17.05 11.88
N GLY A 59 19.69 17.18 10.55
CA GLY A 59 20.87 16.69 9.82
C GLY A 59 20.91 15.16 9.67
N TYR A 60 19.86 14.44 10.03
CA TYR A 60 19.77 12.98 9.87
C TYR A 60 18.36 12.49 9.63
N PHE A 61 18.22 11.35 8.96
CA PHE A 61 16.96 10.70 8.68
C PHE A 61 16.41 10.06 9.98
N PRO A 62 15.17 10.34 10.39
CA PRO A 62 14.65 9.83 11.66
C PRO A 62 14.28 8.34 11.56
N SER A 63 14.59 7.58 12.62
CA SER A 63 14.06 6.21 12.81
C SER A 63 12.92 6.24 13.83
N LEU A 64 11.69 6.18 13.35
CA LEU A 64 10.49 6.32 14.15
C LEU A 64 9.61 5.06 13.96
N SER A 65 9.30 4.38 15.05
CA SER A 65 8.51 3.14 15.03
C SER A 65 7.19 3.23 15.80
N THR A 66 7.01 4.29 16.60
CA THR A 66 5.77 4.48 17.36
C THR A 66 4.89 5.56 16.73
N GLN A 67 3.58 5.36 16.77
CA GLN A 67 2.61 6.33 16.24
C GLN A 67 2.78 7.71 16.90
N GLU A 68 3.05 7.74 18.18
CA GLU A 68 3.25 9.00 18.90
C GLU A 68 4.44 9.79 18.36
N SER A 69 5.59 9.14 18.17
CA SER A 69 6.78 9.78 17.61
C SER A 69 6.60 10.25 16.17
N LEU A 70 5.87 9.48 15.35
CA LEU A 70 5.53 9.82 13.98
C LEU A 70 4.59 11.03 13.93
N THR A 71 3.57 11.06 14.80
CA THR A 71 2.62 12.18 14.87
C THR A 71 3.32 13.46 15.34
N GLN A 72 4.14 13.39 16.38
CA GLN A 72 4.83 14.57 16.94
C GLN A 72 5.88 15.14 16.00
N LYS A 73 6.66 14.29 15.32
CA LYS A 73 7.80 14.73 14.50
C LYS A 73 7.44 14.96 13.03
N LEU A 74 6.55 14.15 12.48
CA LEU A 74 6.20 14.18 11.06
C LEU A 74 4.72 14.48 10.79
N GLY A 75 3.90 14.66 11.83
CA GLY A 75 2.46 14.89 11.66
C GLY A 75 1.72 13.70 11.06
N ALA A 76 2.26 12.49 11.15
CA ALA A 76 1.65 11.30 10.59
C ALA A 76 0.45 10.86 11.42
N ASN A 77 -0.70 10.71 10.77
CA ASN A 77 -1.91 10.18 11.39
C ASN A 77 -2.00 8.66 11.18
N GLN A 78 -2.76 8.00 12.06
CA GLN A 78 -3.11 6.59 11.87
C GLN A 78 -3.91 6.41 10.56
N THR A 79 -3.63 5.32 9.87
CA THR A 79 -4.34 4.95 8.65
C THR A 79 -4.85 3.50 8.74
N PRO A 80 -6.04 3.20 8.23
CA PRO A 80 -6.55 1.84 8.17
C PRO A 80 -5.79 0.96 7.17
N LEU A 81 -4.95 1.57 6.31
CA LEU A 81 -4.17 0.86 5.29
C LEU A 81 -2.98 0.10 5.86
N GLY A 82 -2.47 0.52 7.02
CA GLY A 82 -1.32 -0.11 7.63
C GLY A 82 -0.60 0.78 8.65
N ASN A 83 0.53 0.28 9.11
CA ASN A 83 1.37 1.00 10.05
C ASN A 83 2.51 1.70 9.31
N ILE A 84 2.73 2.97 9.64
CA ILE A 84 3.84 3.75 9.10
C ILE A 84 5.02 3.63 10.06
N THR A 85 6.21 3.48 9.52
CA THR A 85 7.48 3.61 10.24
C THR A 85 8.48 4.34 9.38
N THR A 86 9.50 4.91 9.98
CA THR A 86 10.65 5.46 9.24
C THR A 86 11.92 4.79 9.73
N LYS A 87 12.83 4.49 8.82
CA LYS A 87 14.10 3.85 9.11
C LYS A 87 15.23 4.56 8.40
N GLN A 88 16.26 4.93 9.13
CA GLN A 88 17.49 5.49 8.58
C GLN A 88 18.32 4.39 7.93
N ASN A 89 18.98 4.72 6.84
CA ASN A 89 19.98 3.84 6.24
C ASN A 89 21.25 3.85 7.13
N PRO A 90 21.74 2.67 7.57
CA PRO A 90 22.93 2.62 8.43
C PRO A 90 24.21 3.19 7.80
N ALA A 91 24.31 3.17 6.47
CA ALA A 91 25.48 3.65 5.74
C ALA A 91 25.48 5.17 5.51
N HIS A 92 24.29 5.80 5.48
CA HIS A 92 24.15 7.22 5.12
C HIS A 92 23.14 7.93 6.01
N PRO A 93 23.54 8.92 6.80
CA PRO A 93 22.67 9.56 7.77
C PRO A 93 21.49 10.33 7.15
N LEU A 94 21.62 10.77 5.90
CA LEU A 94 20.56 11.51 5.20
C LEU A 94 19.67 10.60 4.34
N ALA A 95 20.00 9.32 4.21
CA ALA A 95 19.23 8.34 3.46
C ALA A 95 18.37 7.49 4.40
N GLY A 96 17.26 6.96 3.87
CA GLY A 96 16.36 6.12 4.66
C GLY A 96 15.06 5.82 3.94
N GLN A 97 14.16 5.17 4.63
CA GLN A 97 12.87 4.74 4.09
C GLN A 97 11.69 5.20 4.96
N ILE A 98 10.63 5.70 4.32
CA ILE A 98 9.29 5.78 4.91
C ILE A 98 8.61 4.47 4.54
N VAL A 99 8.38 3.60 5.52
CA VAL A 99 7.84 2.26 5.30
C VAL A 99 6.37 2.23 5.72
N MET A 100 5.52 1.78 4.82
CA MET A 100 4.12 1.46 5.07
C MET A 100 3.99 -0.07 5.14
N ILE A 101 3.82 -0.61 6.35
CA ILE A 101 3.54 -2.02 6.57
C ILE A 101 2.05 -2.24 6.34
N LEU A 102 1.72 -2.98 5.27
CA LEU A 102 0.36 -3.15 4.81
C LEU A 102 -0.42 -4.08 5.75
N SER A 103 -1.53 -3.61 6.29
CA SER A 103 -2.45 -4.39 7.11
C SER A 103 -3.87 -4.44 6.53
N GLY A 104 -4.05 -3.91 5.33
CA GLY A 104 -5.31 -3.88 4.62
C GLY A 104 -5.87 -5.27 4.30
N THR A 105 -7.15 -5.32 3.97
CA THR A 105 -7.89 -6.58 3.78
C THR A 105 -7.32 -7.45 2.67
N GLN A 106 -6.73 -6.84 1.64
CA GLN A 106 -6.21 -7.52 0.46
C GLN A 106 -4.83 -8.16 0.68
N PHE A 107 -4.08 -7.71 1.70
CA PHE A 107 -2.72 -8.17 1.99
C PHE A 107 -2.62 -9.00 3.27
N ARG A 108 -3.72 -9.24 3.96
CA ARG A 108 -3.78 -9.95 5.25
C ARG A 108 -3.29 -11.41 5.20
N ASN A 109 -3.36 -12.05 4.04
CA ASN A 109 -3.01 -13.46 3.85
C ASN A 109 -1.54 -13.70 3.46
N TYR A 110 -0.75 -12.66 3.33
CA TYR A 110 0.67 -12.79 3.07
C TYR A 110 1.40 -12.75 4.40
N ALA A 111 2.23 -13.77 4.66
CA ALA A 111 3.01 -13.86 5.88
C ALA A 111 3.73 -12.55 6.18
N ASN A 112 3.51 -12.05 7.37
CA ASN A 112 4.08 -10.87 8.01
C ASN A 112 5.14 -10.12 7.21
N GLU A 113 4.88 -8.83 6.93
CA GLU A 113 5.82 -7.84 6.41
C GLU A 113 5.66 -7.41 4.94
N ASN A 114 4.48 -7.59 4.33
CA ASN A 114 4.24 -6.91 3.07
C ASN A 114 4.27 -5.41 3.30
N ALA A 115 5.18 -4.76 2.64
CA ALA A 115 5.37 -3.35 2.81
C ALA A 115 5.64 -2.65 1.48
N LEU A 116 5.29 -1.39 1.45
CA LEU A 116 5.68 -0.44 0.43
C LEU A 116 6.50 0.65 1.12
N ALA A 117 7.59 1.06 0.51
CA ALA A 117 8.41 2.12 1.07
C ALA A 117 8.74 3.19 0.04
N LEU A 118 8.85 4.42 0.51
CA LEU A 118 9.52 5.50 -0.19
C LEU A 118 10.94 5.59 0.33
N GLU A 119 11.89 5.25 -0.51
CA GLU A 119 13.31 5.29 -0.22
C GLU A 119 13.90 6.61 -0.69
N ARG A 120 14.60 7.29 0.21
CA ARG A 120 15.41 8.47 -0.07
C ARG A 120 16.87 8.06 -0.16
N ASP A 121 17.50 8.34 -1.27
CA ASP A 121 18.95 8.14 -1.45
C ASP A 121 19.77 9.26 -0.76
N GLU A 122 21.08 9.09 -0.76
CA GLU A 122 22.04 10.07 -0.21
C GLU A 122 22.02 11.42 -0.94
N LYS A 123 21.57 11.45 -2.20
CA LYS A 123 21.48 12.65 -3.06
C LYS A 123 20.15 13.38 -2.89
N GLY A 124 19.21 12.80 -2.12
CA GLY A 124 17.88 13.36 -1.89
C GLY A 124 16.84 12.93 -2.90
N SER A 125 17.13 11.98 -3.80
CA SER A 125 16.14 11.44 -4.74
C SER A 125 15.27 10.40 -4.04
N TRP A 126 13.99 10.38 -4.41
CA TRP A 126 13.00 9.49 -3.85
C TRP A 126 12.58 8.42 -4.86
N HIS A 127 12.56 7.17 -4.41
CA HIS A 127 12.15 6.01 -5.18
C HIS A 127 11.08 5.22 -4.42
N CYS A 128 10.13 4.65 -5.15
CA CYS A 128 9.16 3.73 -4.56
C CYS A 128 9.66 2.30 -4.68
N VAL A 129 9.72 1.60 -3.55
CA VAL A 129 10.08 0.17 -3.50
C VAL A 129 9.03 -0.63 -2.74
N THR A 130 8.87 -1.89 -3.09
CA THR A 130 7.99 -2.83 -2.38
C THR A 130 8.64 -4.21 -2.30
N ASN A 131 8.38 -4.93 -1.22
CA ASN A 131 8.83 -6.31 -1.03
C ASN A 131 7.78 -7.34 -1.44
N LEU A 132 6.65 -6.89 -2.00
CA LEU A 132 5.59 -7.79 -2.48
C LEU A 132 6.14 -8.79 -3.51
N PRO A 133 5.58 -10.01 -3.55
CA PRO A 133 6.02 -11.03 -4.50
C PRO A 133 5.75 -10.61 -5.94
N GLU A 134 6.59 -11.06 -6.89
CA GLU A 134 6.52 -10.70 -8.31
C GLU A 134 5.16 -11.03 -8.96
N ARG A 135 4.45 -12.05 -8.46
CA ARG A 135 3.09 -12.39 -8.91
C ARG A 135 2.06 -11.26 -8.68
N GLU A 136 2.37 -10.29 -7.83
CA GLU A 136 1.52 -9.12 -7.54
C GLU A 136 1.97 -7.86 -8.31
N ARG A 137 2.88 -8.00 -9.27
CA ARG A 137 3.46 -6.87 -10.01
C ARG A 137 2.42 -6.00 -10.69
N ASP A 138 1.33 -6.58 -11.19
CA ASP A 138 0.25 -5.83 -11.84
C ASP A 138 -0.49 -4.89 -10.88
N ALA A 139 -0.39 -5.15 -9.58
CA ALA A 139 -0.95 -4.30 -8.54
C ALA A 139 0.01 -3.18 -8.09
N PHE A 140 1.27 -3.19 -8.50
CA PHE A 140 2.23 -2.16 -8.08
C PHE A 140 1.80 -0.78 -8.59
N PRO A 141 1.89 0.26 -7.76
CA PRO A 141 1.72 1.62 -8.23
C PRO A 141 2.76 1.97 -9.29
N GLU A 142 2.42 2.90 -10.18
CA GLU A 142 3.36 3.38 -11.20
C GLU A 142 4.61 3.98 -10.55
N GLY A 143 5.77 3.61 -11.08
CA GLY A 143 7.07 4.03 -10.57
C GLY A 143 7.58 3.23 -9.37
N CYS A 144 6.81 2.27 -8.86
CA CYS A 144 7.29 1.37 -7.81
C CYS A 144 7.98 0.15 -8.40
N THR A 145 9.12 -0.20 -7.85
CA THR A 145 9.90 -1.37 -8.21
C THR A 145 10.02 -2.33 -7.03
N ARG A 146 10.33 -3.58 -7.32
CA ARG A 146 10.66 -4.51 -6.25
C ARG A 146 12.01 -4.14 -5.65
N GLY A 147 12.08 -4.06 -4.34
CA GLY A 147 13.29 -3.69 -3.63
C GLY A 147 13.33 -4.24 -2.21
N GLN A 148 14.43 -3.98 -1.54
CA GLN A 148 14.63 -4.38 -0.15
C GLN A 148 14.08 -3.31 0.78
N ILE A 149 13.32 -3.73 1.77
CA ILE A 149 12.84 -2.87 2.86
C ILE A 149 13.60 -3.31 4.11
N PHE A 150 14.31 -2.37 4.74
CA PHE A 150 15.15 -2.62 5.92
C PHE A 150 14.53 -2.08 7.20
#